data_bc2fedb4c3efdff104b9cd2725f1fabf
#
_entry.id   bc2fedb4c3efdff104b9cd2725f1fabf
#
_cell.length_a   1.000
_cell.length_b   1.000
_cell.length_c   1.000
_cell.angle_alpha   90.00
_cell.angle_beta   90.00
_cell.angle_gamma   90.00
#
_symmetry.space_group_name_H-M   'P 1'
#
loop_
_entity.id
_entity.type
_entity.pdbx_description
1 polymer ?
#
loop_
_entity_poly.entity_id
_entity_poly.type
_entity_poly.pdbx_seq_one_letter_code
_entity_poly.pdbx_strand_id
1 'polypeptide(L)'
;VKLRILGSGTSTGVPEIGCKCEVCTSVDPRDNRLRASSLLHTDDAVILIDCGPDFREQMLRASSFEKIDGVLITHEHYDHVGGLDDLRPFCRFGEIPIYSDEYTASHLRARMPYCFLEHKYPGVPQIFLQEVEPGKNFFINNTEIIPVQVMHGRLPILGYRIGKRMAYITDMLTMPEESYEQLHDLDVLVVNALRVKPHPTHQSISEALETAKRIGARDTYFIHMSHHAGLHAELEKQLPPHVHLTFDGMEIEF
;
A
#
# COMPACT_ATOMS: atom_id res chain seq x y z
N VAL A 1 6.06 12.07 -11.94
CA VAL A 1 5.24 11.27 -11.00
C VAL A 1 6.07 11.02 -9.75
N LYS A 2 5.46 11.18 -8.57
CA LYS A 2 6.16 11.02 -7.30
C LYS A 2 5.35 10.12 -6.35
N LEU A 3 5.97 9.04 -5.88
CA LEU A 3 5.42 8.18 -4.84
C LEU A 3 6.11 8.49 -3.50
N ARG A 4 5.34 8.80 -2.47
CA ARG A 4 5.83 8.92 -1.10
C ARG A 4 5.36 7.73 -0.27
N ILE A 5 6.30 7.01 0.32
CA ILE A 5 6.02 5.93 1.26
C ILE A 5 5.64 6.56 2.61
N LEU A 6 4.40 6.40 3.02
CA LEU A 6 3.91 6.92 4.30
C LEU A 6 4.20 5.95 5.45
N GLY A 7 4.15 4.66 5.15
CA GLY A 7 4.52 3.59 6.06
C GLY A 7 5.03 2.39 5.26
N SER A 8 6.05 1.74 5.78
CA SER A 8 6.79 0.66 5.09
C SER A 8 6.70 -0.69 5.80
N GLY A 9 6.03 -0.74 6.95
CA GLY A 9 5.95 -1.90 7.84
C GLY A 9 4.72 -2.76 7.64
N THR A 10 4.81 -3.98 8.18
CA THR A 10 3.75 -4.99 8.25
C THR A 10 2.64 -4.61 9.25
N SER A 11 1.64 -5.44 9.40
CA SER A 11 0.43 -5.25 10.23
C SER A 11 0.68 -4.88 11.69
N THR A 12 1.79 -5.33 12.29
CA THR A 12 2.16 -4.97 13.68
C THR A 12 2.97 -3.68 13.77
N GLY A 13 3.45 -3.14 12.65
CA GLY A 13 4.47 -2.09 12.61
C GLY A 13 5.82 -2.58 13.14
N VAL A 14 6.82 -1.69 13.09
CA VAL A 14 8.14 -1.91 13.69
C VAL A 14 8.53 -0.64 14.43
N PRO A 15 8.88 -0.67 15.73
CA PRO A 15 8.98 -1.86 16.59
C PRO A 15 7.63 -2.52 16.90
N GLU A 16 7.65 -3.85 17.03
CA GLU A 16 6.48 -4.60 17.49
C GLU A 16 6.35 -4.46 19.01
N ILE A 17 5.12 -4.33 19.50
CA ILE A 17 4.81 -4.13 20.92
C ILE A 17 5.42 -5.26 21.77
N GLY A 18 6.28 -4.89 22.70
CA GLY A 18 6.94 -5.82 23.62
C GLY A 18 8.17 -6.55 23.07
N CYS A 19 8.49 -6.40 21.78
CA CYS A 19 9.67 -6.98 21.16
C CYS A 19 10.94 -6.20 21.55
N LYS A 20 12.02 -6.94 21.86
CA LYS A 20 13.33 -6.39 22.22
C LYS A 20 14.46 -6.90 21.31
N CYS A 21 14.11 -7.36 20.11
CA CYS A 21 15.11 -7.78 19.14
C CYS A 21 15.92 -6.58 18.63
N GLU A 22 17.01 -6.86 17.95
CA GLU A 22 17.93 -5.87 17.41
C GLU A 22 17.22 -4.82 16.53
N VAL A 23 16.29 -5.24 15.67
CA VAL A 23 15.54 -4.34 14.78
C VAL A 23 14.58 -3.45 15.58
N CYS A 24 13.83 -4.03 16.53
CA CYS A 24 12.86 -3.27 17.34
C CYS A 24 13.51 -2.32 18.36
N THR A 25 14.80 -2.46 18.61
CA THR A 25 15.59 -1.57 19.48
C THR A 25 16.61 -0.73 18.71
N SER A 26 16.58 -0.80 17.39
CA SER A 26 17.47 -0.02 16.52
C SER A 26 17.26 1.48 16.68
N VAL A 27 18.35 2.22 16.58
CA VAL A 27 18.34 3.69 16.55
C VAL A 27 18.30 4.28 15.14
N ASP A 28 18.42 3.42 14.11
CA ASP A 28 18.25 3.82 12.72
C ASP A 28 16.77 4.11 12.46
N PRO A 29 16.39 5.35 12.07
CA PRO A 29 14.98 5.68 11.84
C PRO A 29 14.33 4.85 10.72
N ARG A 30 15.14 4.26 9.82
CA ARG A 30 14.63 3.38 8.73
C ARG A 30 14.15 2.02 9.22
N ASP A 31 14.55 1.62 10.42
CA ASP A 31 14.04 0.42 11.09
C ASP A 31 12.73 0.67 11.85
N ASN A 32 12.29 1.93 11.94
CA ASN A 32 11.01 2.30 12.55
C ASN A 32 9.97 2.47 11.43
N ARG A 33 8.98 1.58 11.42
CA ARG A 33 8.07 1.43 10.28
C ARG A 33 6.61 1.46 10.73
N LEU A 34 5.87 2.47 10.29
CA LEU A 34 4.40 2.50 10.36
C LEU A 34 3.81 1.50 9.36
N ARG A 35 2.54 1.12 9.53
CA ARG A 35 1.84 0.18 8.63
C ARG A 35 1.83 0.70 7.20
N ALA A 36 1.91 -0.23 6.25
CA ALA A 36 2.07 0.07 4.83
C ALA A 36 0.98 1.00 4.30
N SER A 37 1.40 2.11 3.73
CA SER A 37 0.57 3.08 3.02
C SER A 37 1.45 3.99 2.18
N SER A 38 0.91 4.53 1.09
CA SER A 38 1.67 5.40 0.19
C SER A 38 0.80 6.50 -0.40
N LEU A 39 1.39 7.67 -0.66
CA LEU A 39 0.75 8.79 -1.34
C LEU A 39 1.41 9.02 -2.69
N LEU A 40 0.63 8.88 -3.74
CA LEU A 40 1.09 9.04 -5.12
C LEU A 40 0.60 10.38 -5.68
N HIS A 41 1.53 11.16 -6.20
CA HIS A 41 1.25 12.36 -6.99
C HIS A 41 1.54 12.05 -8.45
N THR A 42 0.49 12.05 -9.26
CA THR A 42 0.60 12.02 -10.73
C THR A 42 0.57 13.45 -11.26
N ASP A 43 0.49 13.61 -12.58
CA ASP A 43 0.44 14.96 -13.18
C ASP A 43 -0.87 15.70 -12.84
N ASP A 44 -1.93 14.96 -12.47
CA ASP A 44 -3.27 15.52 -12.29
C ASP A 44 -4.09 14.92 -11.13
N ALA A 45 -3.52 13.98 -10.37
CA ALA A 45 -4.20 13.34 -9.27
C ALA A 45 -3.29 13.09 -8.06
N VAL A 46 -3.87 13.19 -6.88
CA VAL A 46 -3.29 12.73 -5.61
C VAL A 46 -4.05 11.50 -5.16
N ILE A 47 -3.36 10.37 -5.13
CA ILE A 47 -3.94 9.05 -4.86
C ILE A 47 -3.31 8.46 -3.59
N LEU A 48 -4.14 8.15 -2.61
CA LEU A 48 -3.72 7.41 -1.43
C LEU A 48 -3.86 5.91 -1.71
N ILE A 49 -2.84 5.12 -1.38
CA ILE A 49 -2.87 3.66 -1.47
C ILE A 49 -2.83 3.11 -0.06
N ASP A 50 -3.91 2.46 0.34
CA ASP A 50 -4.24 2.01 1.69
C ASP A 50 -4.27 3.14 2.73
N CYS A 51 -5.14 2.99 3.72
CA CYS A 51 -5.37 3.96 4.78
C CYS A 51 -5.45 3.23 6.14
N GLY A 52 -4.30 2.79 6.62
CA GLY A 52 -4.15 2.05 7.86
C GLY A 52 -4.30 2.92 9.12
N PRO A 53 -4.25 2.32 10.33
CA PRO A 53 -4.49 3.02 11.59
C PRO A 53 -3.44 4.09 11.91
N ASP A 54 -2.31 4.09 11.23
CA ASP A 54 -1.26 5.10 11.38
C ASP A 54 -1.46 6.32 10.47
N PHE A 55 -2.51 6.37 9.65
CA PHE A 55 -2.71 7.41 8.63
C PHE A 55 -2.59 8.83 9.20
N ARG A 56 -3.20 9.08 10.37
CA ARG A 56 -3.09 10.39 11.03
C ARG A 56 -1.62 10.77 11.29
N GLU A 57 -0.85 9.87 11.88
CA GLU A 57 0.58 10.10 12.17
C GLU A 57 1.38 10.26 10.87
N GLN A 58 1.11 9.43 9.87
CA GLN A 58 1.73 9.47 8.55
C GLN A 58 1.54 10.83 7.89
N MET A 59 0.33 11.37 7.89
CA MET A 59 0.04 12.66 7.27
C MET A 59 0.62 13.85 8.05
N LEU A 60 0.70 13.76 9.38
CA LEU A 60 1.39 14.75 10.20
C LEU A 60 2.89 14.78 9.90
N ARG A 61 3.53 13.62 9.76
CA ARG A 61 4.96 13.52 9.35
C ARG A 61 5.19 13.98 7.93
N ALA A 62 4.29 13.64 7.01
CA ALA A 62 4.37 14.05 5.62
C ALA A 62 4.20 15.56 5.43
N SER A 63 3.58 16.24 6.40
CA SER A 63 3.19 17.67 6.31
C SER A 63 2.39 17.97 5.04
N SER A 64 1.61 16.99 4.53
CA SER A 64 0.79 17.11 3.33
C SER A 64 -0.66 17.27 3.74
N PHE A 65 -1.31 18.33 3.27
CA PHE A 65 -2.73 18.57 3.49
C PHE A 65 -3.35 19.19 2.24
N GLU A 66 -3.70 18.33 1.32
CA GLU A 66 -4.24 18.67 0.01
C GLU A 66 -5.41 17.74 -0.34
N LYS A 67 -6.08 18.02 -1.46
CA LYS A 67 -7.15 17.15 -1.96
C LYS A 67 -6.60 15.75 -2.26
N ILE A 68 -7.26 14.73 -1.76
CA ILE A 68 -7.09 13.33 -2.16
C ILE A 68 -8.15 13.04 -3.21
N ASP A 69 -7.74 12.74 -4.44
CA ASP A 69 -8.64 12.50 -5.57
C ASP A 69 -9.22 11.07 -5.56
N GLY A 70 -8.56 10.15 -4.86
CA GLY A 70 -9.05 8.79 -4.66
C GLY A 70 -8.19 8.00 -3.70
N VAL A 71 -8.80 7.01 -3.06
CA VAL A 71 -8.13 6.04 -2.19
C VAL A 71 -8.25 4.66 -2.84
N LEU A 72 -7.14 4.01 -3.11
CA LEU A 72 -7.07 2.63 -3.58
C LEU A 72 -6.89 1.73 -2.37
N ILE A 73 -7.84 0.85 -2.10
CA ILE A 73 -7.76 -0.13 -1.01
C ILE A 73 -7.45 -1.49 -1.60
N THR A 74 -6.38 -2.10 -1.11
CA THR A 74 -5.92 -3.42 -1.56
C THR A 74 -6.80 -4.54 -1.00
N HIS A 75 -7.16 -4.48 0.28
CA HIS A 75 -8.02 -5.45 0.95
C HIS A 75 -8.52 -4.92 2.32
N GLU A 76 -9.39 -5.68 3.00
CA GLU A 76 -10.14 -5.25 4.18
C GLU A 76 -9.38 -5.39 5.51
N HIS A 77 -8.14 -5.87 5.54
CA HIS A 77 -7.40 -6.00 6.79
C HIS A 77 -7.20 -4.64 7.48
N TYR A 78 -7.20 -4.65 8.83
CA TYR A 78 -7.22 -3.44 9.62
C TYR A 78 -6.03 -2.51 9.38
N ASP A 79 -4.85 -3.06 9.14
CA ASP A 79 -3.64 -2.32 8.84
C ASP A 79 -3.69 -1.56 7.50
N HIS A 80 -4.65 -1.90 6.61
CA HIS A 80 -4.88 -1.22 5.33
C HIS A 80 -6.10 -0.29 5.33
N VAL A 81 -7.04 -0.44 6.28
CA VAL A 81 -8.30 0.32 6.27
C VAL A 81 -8.62 1.02 7.59
N GLY A 82 -7.88 0.74 8.67
CA GLY A 82 -8.21 1.21 10.03
C GLY A 82 -8.18 2.72 10.22
N GLY A 83 -7.60 3.48 9.30
CA GLY A 83 -7.49 4.94 9.34
C GLY A 83 -8.49 5.69 8.47
N LEU A 84 -9.43 5.01 7.80
CA LEU A 84 -10.39 5.65 6.90
C LEU A 84 -11.23 6.75 7.56
N ASP A 85 -11.48 6.66 8.88
CA ASP A 85 -12.17 7.71 9.63
C ASP A 85 -11.35 9.01 9.73
N ASP A 86 -10.02 8.91 9.69
CA ASP A 86 -9.10 10.06 9.71
C ASP A 86 -9.04 10.82 8.37
N LEU A 87 -9.78 10.38 7.34
CA LEU A 87 -9.99 11.16 6.13
C LEU A 87 -10.93 12.38 6.34
N ARG A 88 -11.60 12.49 7.48
CA ARG A 88 -12.53 13.62 7.80
C ARG A 88 -11.97 15.00 7.48
N PRO A 89 -10.73 15.37 7.89
CA PRO A 89 -10.19 16.69 7.59
C PRO A 89 -10.05 16.95 6.09
N PHE A 90 -9.78 15.90 5.30
CA PHE A 90 -9.61 15.98 3.85
C PHE A 90 -10.93 16.16 3.11
N CYS A 91 -12.05 15.79 3.71
CA CYS A 91 -13.38 15.98 3.13
C CYS A 91 -13.77 17.47 2.96
N ARG A 92 -13.00 18.39 3.53
CA ARG A 92 -13.15 19.83 3.22
C ARG A 92 -12.85 20.17 1.76
N PHE A 93 -12.13 19.32 1.06
CA PHE A 93 -11.82 19.47 -0.37
C PHE A 93 -12.86 18.78 -1.29
N GLY A 94 -13.84 18.09 -0.72
CA GLY A 94 -14.89 17.35 -1.41
C GLY A 94 -15.05 15.93 -0.89
N GLU A 95 -15.99 15.20 -1.48
CA GLU A 95 -16.15 13.77 -1.23
C GLU A 95 -14.94 12.99 -1.75
N ILE A 96 -14.56 11.90 -1.04
CA ILE A 96 -13.40 11.09 -1.39
C ILE A 96 -13.88 9.71 -1.85
N PRO A 97 -13.65 9.33 -3.11
CA PRO A 97 -13.93 7.99 -3.61
C PRO A 97 -12.93 6.97 -3.04
N ILE A 98 -13.47 5.84 -2.57
CA ILE A 98 -12.71 4.69 -2.09
C ILE A 98 -12.91 3.55 -3.09
N TYR A 99 -11.86 3.14 -3.78
CA TYR A 99 -11.87 2.08 -4.77
C TYR A 99 -11.42 0.77 -4.14
N SER A 100 -12.21 -0.28 -4.26
CA SER A 100 -11.92 -1.62 -3.76
C SER A 100 -12.75 -2.67 -4.51
N ASP A 101 -12.43 -3.94 -4.34
CA ASP A 101 -13.32 -5.00 -4.81
C ASP A 101 -14.62 -5.08 -3.99
N GLU A 102 -15.62 -5.82 -4.50
CA GLU A 102 -16.92 -6.01 -3.85
C GLU A 102 -16.79 -6.62 -2.44
N TYR A 103 -15.88 -7.58 -2.26
CA TYR A 103 -15.65 -8.24 -0.98
C TYR A 103 -15.16 -7.23 0.07
N THR A 104 -14.13 -6.48 -0.23
CA THR A 104 -13.60 -5.42 0.63
C THR A 104 -14.64 -4.32 0.88
N ALA A 105 -15.37 -3.88 -0.16
CA ALA A 105 -16.44 -2.88 -0.02
C ALA A 105 -17.54 -3.33 0.94
N SER A 106 -17.95 -4.60 0.88
CA SER A 106 -18.95 -5.17 1.79
C SER A 106 -18.49 -5.14 3.26
N HIS A 107 -17.22 -5.48 3.51
CA HIS A 107 -16.61 -5.43 4.84
C HIS A 107 -16.46 -4.01 5.37
N LEU A 108 -16.13 -3.04 4.53
CA LEU A 108 -16.08 -1.62 4.90
C LEU A 108 -17.46 -1.09 5.28
N ARG A 109 -18.52 -1.42 4.52
CA ARG A 109 -19.91 -1.07 4.89
C ARG A 109 -20.31 -1.66 6.25
N ALA A 110 -19.92 -2.90 6.53
CA ALA A 110 -20.20 -3.55 7.80
C ALA A 110 -19.41 -2.95 8.97
N ARG A 111 -18.16 -2.58 8.73
CA ARG A 111 -17.23 -2.05 9.78
C ARG A 111 -17.52 -0.60 10.12
N MET A 112 -17.90 0.22 9.14
CA MET A 112 -18.11 1.66 9.28
C MET A 112 -19.51 2.07 8.75
N PRO A 113 -20.61 1.46 9.25
CA PRO A 113 -21.94 1.68 8.68
C PRO A 113 -22.35 3.16 8.70
N TYR A 114 -21.92 3.93 9.70
CA TYR A 114 -22.20 5.36 9.81
C TYR A 114 -21.67 6.21 8.66
N CYS A 115 -20.61 5.76 7.95
CA CYS A 115 -20.07 6.45 6.79
C CYS A 115 -20.90 6.26 5.52
N PHE A 116 -21.74 5.20 5.47
CA PHE A 116 -22.45 4.77 4.26
C PHE A 116 -23.99 4.83 4.40
N LEU A 117 -24.49 5.48 5.45
CA LEU A 117 -25.93 5.73 5.60
C LEU A 117 -26.42 6.73 4.55
N GLU A 118 -27.68 6.58 4.13
CA GLU A 118 -28.36 7.53 3.23
C GLU A 118 -28.38 8.95 3.83
N HIS A 119 -28.64 9.04 5.14
CA HIS A 119 -28.61 10.29 5.90
C HIS A 119 -27.47 10.27 6.90
N LYS A 120 -26.32 10.80 6.48
CA LYS A 120 -25.16 10.98 7.35
C LYS A 120 -25.37 12.19 8.26
N TYR A 121 -25.02 12.08 9.56
CA TYR A 121 -25.01 13.27 10.40
C TYR A 121 -23.69 14.02 10.31
N PRO A 122 -23.67 15.33 10.70
CA PRO A 122 -22.50 16.18 10.57
C PRO A 122 -21.26 15.59 11.27
N GLY A 123 -20.12 15.70 10.60
CA GLY A 123 -18.82 15.30 11.17
C GLY A 123 -18.37 13.89 10.82
N VAL A 124 -19.15 13.06 10.13
CA VAL A 124 -18.66 11.81 9.57
C VAL A 124 -17.85 12.06 8.29
N PRO A 125 -16.88 11.19 7.95
CA PRO A 125 -16.16 11.32 6.68
C PRO A 125 -17.11 11.27 5.49
N GLN A 126 -16.94 12.18 4.55
CA GLN A 126 -17.67 12.18 3.28
C GLN A 126 -16.90 11.30 2.29
N ILE A 127 -17.05 9.98 2.45
CA ILE A 127 -16.44 8.96 1.60
C ILE A 127 -17.53 8.13 0.94
N PHE A 128 -17.23 7.57 -0.24
CA PHE A 128 -18.13 6.65 -0.94
C PHE A 128 -17.34 5.54 -1.62
N LEU A 129 -17.94 4.34 -1.70
CA LEU A 129 -17.31 3.16 -2.26
C LEU A 129 -17.59 3.06 -3.77
N GLN A 130 -16.52 2.84 -4.51
CA GLN A 130 -16.50 2.52 -5.93
C GLN A 130 -15.95 1.11 -6.09
N GLU A 131 -16.80 0.17 -6.49
CA GLU A 131 -16.38 -1.21 -6.69
C GLU A 131 -15.64 -1.34 -8.03
N VAL A 132 -14.48 -1.99 -7.99
CA VAL A 132 -13.62 -2.24 -9.14
C VAL A 132 -13.36 -3.73 -9.29
N GLU A 133 -13.08 -4.15 -10.52
CA GLU A 133 -12.88 -5.56 -10.84
C GLU A 133 -11.45 -5.77 -11.38
N PRO A 134 -10.77 -6.87 -11.01
CA PRO A 134 -9.46 -7.20 -11.55
C PRO A 134 -9.44 -7.16 -13.08
N GLY A 135 -8.40 -6.55 -13.64
CA GLY A 135 -8.20 -6.44 -15.09
C GLY A 135 -9.06 -5.40 -15.81
N LYS A 136 -10.07 -4.80 -15.14
CA LYS A 136 -10.90 -3.74 -15.74
C LYS A 136 -10.34 -2.38 -15.32
N ASN A 137 -9.81 -1.62 -16.28
CA ASN A 137 -9.28 -0.30 -16.01
C ASN A 137 -10.39 0.71 -15.65
N PHE A 138 -10.02 1.65 -14.82
CA PHE A 138 -10.80 2.86 -14.50
C PHE A 138 -9.87 4.06 -14.41
N PHE A 139 -10.40 5.24 -14.16
CA PHE A 139 -9.63 6.48 -14.13
C PHE A 139 -9.88 7.26 -12.86
N ILE A 140 -8.80 7.83 -12.30
CA ILE A 140 -8.86 8.89 -11.30
C ILE A 140 -8.30 10.14 -12.00
N ASN A 141 -9.16 11.12 -12.28
CA ASN A 141 -8.90 12.20 -13.24
C ASN A 141 -8.48 11.60 -14.60
N ASN A 142 -7.26 11.89 -15.12
CA ASN A 142 -6.75 11.24 -16.35
C ASN A 142 -5.76 10.10 -16.06
N THR A 143 -5.53 9.77 -14.81
CA THR A 143 -4.63 8.67 -14.43
C THR A 143 -5.36 7.35 -14.55
N GLU A 144 -4.92 6.48 -15.45
CA GLU A 144 -5.45 5.12 -15.63
C GLU A 144 -5.01 4.22 -14.49
N ILE A 145 -5.94 3.44 -13.95
CA ILE A 145 -5.71 2.45 -12.90
C ILE A 145 -6.21 1.09 -13.39
N ILE A 146 -5.38 0.06 -13.26
CA ILE A 146 -5.75 -1.32 -13.54
C ILE A 146 -5.60 -2.11 -12.24
N PRO A 147 -6.72 -2.60 -11.65
CA PRO A 147 -6.65 -3.51 -10.52
C PRO A 147 -6.05 -4.85 -10.95
N VAL A 148 -5.05 -5.32 -10.22
CA VAL A 148 -4.31 -6.56 -10.49
C VAL A 148 -4.64 -7.56 -9.40
N GLN A 149 -5.18 -8.72 -9.76
CA GLN A 149 -5.49 -9.75 -8.77
C GLN A 149 -4.21 -10.42 -8.27
N VAL A 150 -4.06 -10.49 -6.95
CA VAL A 150 -3.01 -11.26 -6.27
C VAL A 150 -3.61 -12.07 -5.12
N MET A 151 -2.87 -13.03 -4.59
CA MET A 151 -3.35 -13.94 -3.56
C MET A 151 -2.61 -13.70 -2.24
N HIS A 152 -3.34 -13.31 -1.22
CA HIS A 152 -2.89 -13.25 0.16
C HIS A 152 -3.20 -14.59 0.86
N GLY A 153 -2.28 -15.54 0.74
CA GLY A 153 -2.59 -16.94 1.05
C GLY A 153 -3.66 -17.49 0.12
N ARG A 154 -4.88 -17.65 0.62
CA ARG A 154 -6.05 -18.10 -0.16
C ARG A 154 -7.04 -16.97 -0.49
N LEU A 155 -6.85 -15.80 0.10
CA LEU A 155 -7.71 -14.64 -0.12
C LEU A 155 -7.27 -13.92 -1.39
N PRO A 156 -8.13 -13.76 -2.40
CA PRO A 156 -7.85 -12.86 -3.50
C PRO A 156 -7.94 -11.41 -3.01
N ILE A 157 -6.93 -10.61 -3.35
CA ILE A 157 -6.84 -9.19 -3.02
C ILE A 157 -6.39 -8.40 -4.24
N LEU A 158 -6.39 -7.08 -4.15
CA LEU A 158 -5.96 -6.21 -5.24
C LEU A 158 -4.55 -5.65 -5.02
N GLY A 159 -3.73 -5.70 -6.05
CA GLY A 159 -2.71 -4.73 -6.34
C GLY A 159 -3.20 -3.75 -7.40
N TYR A 160 -2.40 -2.76 -7.74
CA TYR A 160 -2.78 -1.74 -8.72
C TYR A 160 -1.61 -1.44 -9.66
N ARG A 161 -1.87 -1.52 -10.99
CA ARG A 161 -1.02 -0.85 -11.97
C ARG A 161 -1.55 0.55 -12.17
N ILE A 162 -0.69 1.54 -12.08
CA ILE A 162 -1.03 2.96 -12.14
C ILE A 162 -0.30 3.58 -13.33
N GLY A 163 -1.08 4.02 -14.30
CA GLY A 163 -0.58 4.42 -15.60
C GLY A 163 0.23 3.30 -16.27
N LYS A 164 1.22 3.68 -17.07
CA LYS A 164 2.07 2.71 -17.78
C LYS A 164 3.35 2.33 -17.02
N ARG A 165 3.69 3.07 -15.98
CA ARG A 165 5.06 3.07 -15.42
C ARG A 165 5.19 2.45 -14.04
N MET A 166 4.10 2.29 -13.28
CA MET A 166 4.15 1.87 -11.90
C MET A 166 3.18 0.74 -11.59
N ALA A 167 3.59 -0.18 -10.69
CA ALA A 167 2.68 -1.08 -10.00
C ALA A 167 2.96 -1.07 -8.49
N TYR A 168 1.88 -1.19 -7.72
CA TYR A 168 1.91 -1.31 -6.27
C TYR A 168 1.19 -2.59 -5.85
N ILE A 169 1.93 -3.51 -5.25
CA ILE A 169 1.46 -4.85 -4.87
C ILE A 169 1.92 -5.12 -3.45
N THR A 170 0.99 -5.19 -2.51
CA THR A 170 1.30 -5.53 -1.12
C THR A 170 0.60 -6.82 -0.72
N ASP A 171 1.01 -7.45 0.38
CA ASP A 171 0.40 -8.62 1.02
C ASP A 171 0.26 -9.86 0.15
N MET A 172 0.95 -9.88 -0.97
CA MET A 172 0.93 -10.97 -1.91
C MET A 172 1.77 -12.16 -1.41
N LEU A 173 1.23 -13.38 -1.52
CA LEU A 173 1.99 -14.63 -1.50
C LEU A 173 2.25 -15.12 -2.92
N THR A 174 1.21 -15.21 -3.73
CA THR A 174 1.29 -15.67 -5.13
C THR A 174 0.48 -14.77 -6.05
N MET A 175 0.69 -14.93 -7.34
CA MET A 175 0.00 -14.15 -8.38
C MET A 175 -0.40 -15.08 -9.54
N PRO A 176 -1.63 -14.99 -10.07
CA PRO A 176 -2.05 -15.68 -11.28
C PRO A 176 -1.22 -15.26 -12.52
N GLU A 177 -1.11 -16.12 -13.52
CA GLU A 177 -0.36 -15.81 -14.74
C GLU A 177 -0.91 -14.58 -15.47
N GLU A 178 -2.23 -14.45 -15.55
CA GLU A 178 -2.92 -13.33 -16.18
C GLU A 178 -2.57 -11.98 -15.52
N SER A 179 -2.25 -12.01 -14.23
CA SER A 179 -1.82 -10.82 -13.49
C SER A 179 -0.38 -10.42 -13.83
N TYR A 180 0.51 -11.39 -14.08
CA TYR A 180 1.86 -11.08 -14.56
C TYR A 180 1.84 -10.41 -15.94
N GLU A 181 0.93 -10.82 -16.83
CA GLU A 181 0.78 -10.21 -18.15
C GLU A 181 0.41 -8.72 -18.10
N GLN A 182 -0.16 -8.26 -16.99
CA GLN A 182 -0.51 -6.85 -16.77
C GLN A 182 0.67 -6.00 -16.24
N LEU A 183 1.78 -6.63 -15.83
CA LEU A 183 2.88 -6.00 -15.10
C LEU A 183 4.18 -5.89 -15.93
N HIS A 184 4.06 -5.69 -17.23
CA HIS A 184 5.21 -5.47 -18.11
C HIS A 184 5.59 -4.00 -18.25
N ASP A 185 6.83 -3.72 -18.66
CA ASP A 185 7.37 -2.40 -19.00
C ASP A 185 7.21 -1.35 -17.87
N LEU A 186 7.41 -1.76 -16.63
CA LEU A 186 7.34 -0.87 -15.48
C LEU A 186 8.67 -0.17 -15.23
N ASP A 187 8.60 1.12 -14.88
CA ASP A 187 9.74 1.84 -14.30
C ASP A 187 9.88 1.48 -12.81
N VAL A 188 8.76 1.43 -12.09
CA VAL A 188 8.72 1.20 -10.65
C VAL A 188 7.76 0.08 -10.29
N LEU A 189 8.26 -0.89 -9.54
CA LEU A 189 7.47 -1.91 -8.85
C LEU A 189 7.62 -1.73 -7.34
N VAL A 190 6.51 -1.54 -6.63
CA VAL A 190 6.46 -1.70 -5.18
C VAL A 190 5.85 -3.06 -4.88
N VAL A 191 6.55 -3.91 -4.12
CA VAL A 191 6.09 -5.27 -3.79
C VAL A 191 6.42 -5.64 -2.35
N ASN A 192 5.56 -6.44 -1.69
CA ASN A 192 5.83 -6.85 -0.31
C ASN A 192 6.99 -7.85 -0.21
N ALA A 193 7.79 -7.70 0.86
CA ALA A 193 8.85 -8.63 1.25
C ALA A 193 8.89 -8.73 2.77
N LEU A 194 8.07 -9.61 3.34
CA LEU A 194 7.76 -9.59 4.77
C LEU A 194 8.96 -9.85 5.67
N ARG A 195 9.75 -10.89 5.35
CA ARG A 195 10.84 -11.40 6.19
C ARG A 195 11.73 -12.39 5.45
N VAL A 196 12.85 -12.80 6.08
CA VAL A 196 13.78 -13.76 5.48
C VAL A 196 13.16 -15.17 5.33
N LYS A 197 12.44 -15.66 6.37
CA LYS A 197 11.83 -17.01 6.36
C LYS A 197 10.49 -17.00 5.63
N PRO A 198 10.12 -18.10 4.95
CA PRO A 198 8.81 -18.23 4.32
C PRO A 198 7.64 -17.94 5.26
N HIS A 199 6.54 -17.44 4.72
CA HIS A 199 5.30 -17.13 5.44
C HIS A 199 4.09 -17.70 4.70
N PRO A 200 3.03 -18.15 5.40
CA PRO A 200 1.88 -18.79 4.75
C PRO A 200 1.02 -17.86 3.90
N THR A 201 1.15 -16.54 4.05
CA THR A 201 0.28 -15.57 3.36
C THR A 201 1.04 -14.44 2.64
N HIS A 202 2.34 -14.25 2.91
CA HIS A 202 3.16 -13.17 2.32
C HIS A 202 4.43 -13.74 1.72
N GLN A 203 4.99 -13.07 0.75
CA GLN A 203 6.31 -13.40 0.23
C GLN A 203 7.42 -13.12 1.25
N SER A 204 8.35 -14.05 1.34
CA SER A 204 9.68 -13.83 1.90
C SER A 204 10.51 -12.93 0.97
N ILE A 205 11.65 -12.44 1.47
CA ILE A 205 12.57 -11.64 0.65
C ILE A 205 13.02 -12.39 -0.59
N SER A 206 13.32 -13.69 -0.48
CA SER A 206 13.74 -14.50 -1.63
C SER A 206 12.63 -14.68 -2.67
N GLU A 207 11.39 -14.91 -2.23
CA GLU A 207 10.23 -15.01 -3.13
C GLU A 207 9.92 -13.67 -3.81
N ALA A 208 10.04 -12.56 -3.08
CA ALA A 208 9.88 -11.21 -3.63
C ALA A 208 10.96 -10.88 -4.68
N LEU A 209 12.20 -11.33 -4.49
CA LEU A 209 13.26 -11.19 -5.47
C LEU A 209 12.96 -11.97 -6.76
N GLU A 210 12.41 -13.19 -6.67
CA GLU A 210 12.00 -13.96 -7.86
C GLU A 210 10.84 -13.28 -8.59
N THR A 211 9.87 -12.74 -7.84
CA THR A 211 8.77 -11.95 -8.42
C THR A 211 9.28 -10.70 -9.12
N ALA A 212 10.17 -9.93 -8.48
CA ALA A 212 10.79 -8.74 -9.07
C ALA A 212 11.53 -9.06 -10.38
N LYS A 213 12.33 -10.14 -10.37
CA LYS A 213 13.04 -10.62 -11.55
C LYS A 213 12.09 -11.03 -12.69
N ARG A 214 10.98 -11.67 -12.35
CA ARG A 214 9.98 -12.11 -13.33
C ARG A 214 9.24 -10.94 -13.96
N ILE A 215 8.86 -9.94 -13.19
CA ILE A 215 8.18 -8.73 -13.68
C ILE A 215 9.15 -7.86 -14.47
N GLY A 216 10.41 -7.74 -14.03
CA GLY A 216 11.46 -7.05 -14.75
C GLY A 216 11.30 -5.54 -14.78
N ALA A 217 10.73 -4.92 -13.74
CA ALA A 217 10.68 -3.48 -13.60
C ALA A 217 12.09 -2.87 -13.55
N ARG A 218 12.26 -1.61 -13.99
CA ARG A 218 13.56 -0.94 -13.93
C ARG A 218 14.07 -0.85 -12.49
N ASP A 219 13.22 -0.42 -11.56
CA ASP A 219 13.52 -0.35 -10.14
C ASP A 219 12.41 -1.02 -9.32
N THR A 220 12.78 -1.82 -8.32
CA THR A 220 11.86 -2.51 -7.42
C THR A 220 12.06 -2.03 -5.98
N TYR A 221 10.98 -1.81 -5.27
CA TYR A 221 10.96 -1.32 -3.89
C TYR A 221 10.20 -2.28 -2.99
N PHE A 222 10.87 -2.84 -2.00
CA PHE A 222 10.26 -3.74 -1.03
C PHE A 222 9.54 -2.99 0.08
N ILE A 223 8.30 -3.38 0.33
CA ILE A 223 7.42 -2.79 1.34
C ILE A 223 6.83 -3.88 2.26
N HIS A 224 6.06 -3.50 3.25
CA HIS A 224 5.36 -4.38 4.18
C HIS A 224 6.31 -5.30 4.99
N MET A 225 7.44 -4.73 5.42
CA MET A 225 8.49 -5.47 6.12
C MET A 225 8.21 -5.59 7.62
N SER A 226 8.48 -6.77 8.17
CA SER A 226 8.48 -7.00 9.61
C SER A 226 9.88 -6.87 10.22
N HIS A 227 9.99 -6.87 11.53
CA HIS A 227 11.27 -6.90 12.24
C HIS A 227 12.10 -8.17 11.97
N HIS A 228 11.48 -9.21 11.41
CA HIS A 228 12.17 -10.44 10.99
C HIS A 228 12.82 -10.32 9.59
N ALA A 229 12.71 -9.18 8.92
CA ALA A 229 13.46 -8.90 7.70
C ALA A 229 14.95 -8.63 8.00
N GLY A 230 15.26 -8.10 9.18
CA GLY A 230 16.59 -7.68 9.59
C GLY A 230 16.75 -6.16 9.59
N LEU A 231 17.93 -5.68 9.98
CA LEU A 231 18.27 -4.25 9.97
C LEU A 231 18.30 -3.71 8.54
N HIS A 232 17.71 -2.55 8.34
CA HIS A 232 17.62 -1.89 7.03
C HIS A 232 19.00 -1.77 6.38
N ALA A 233 19.98 -1.21 7.10
CA ALA A 233 21.30 -0.96 6.56
C ALA A 233 22.07 -2.24 6.16
N GLU A 234 21.77 -3.37 6.79
CA GLU A 234 22.44 -4.64 6.49
C GLU A 234 21.74 -5.38 5.34
N LEU A 235 20.42 -5.37 5.33
CA LEU A 235 19.65 -6.02 4.27
C LEU A 235 19.80 -5.30 2.93
N GLU A 236 19.79 -3.97 2.91
CA GLU A 236 19.97 -3.16 1.70
C GLU A 236 21.26 -3.51 0.94
N LYS A 237 22.36 -3.78 1.67
CA LYS A 237 23.65 -4.17 1.07
C LYS A 237 23.64 -5.54 0.39
N GLN A 238 22.67 -6.38 0.73
CA GLN A 238 22.57 -7.75 0.22
C GLN A 238 21.64 -7.86 -0.99
N LEU A 239 20.88 -6.79 -1.29
CA LEU A 239 19.96 -6.76 -2.41
C LEU A 239 20.71 -6.57 -3.73
N PRO A 240 20.21 -7.15 -4.84
CA PRO A 240 20.77 -6.90 -6.15
C PRO A 240 20.59 -5.44 -6.57
N PRO A 241 21.35 -4.94 -7.54
CA PRO A 241 21.14 -3.61 -8.13
C PRO A 241 19.67 -3.44 -8.57
N HIS A 242 19.14 -2.21 -8.41
CA HIS A 242 17.75 -1.86 -8.75
C HIS A 242 16.67 -2.50 -7.86
N VAL A 243 17.05 -3.13 -6.75
CA VAL A 243 16.12 -3.55 -5.71
C VAL A 243 16.46 -2.81 -4.41
N HIS A 244 15.48 -2.17 -3.82
CA HIS A 244 15.64 -1.26 -2.69
C HIS A 244 14.67 -1.59 -1.56
N LEU A 245 15.05 -1.30 -0.32
CA LEU A 245 14.11 -1.31 0.79
C LEU A 245 13.43 0.06 0.91
N THR A 246 12.13 0.07 1.10
CA THR A 246 11.43 1.29 1.49
C THR A 246 11.64 1.62 2.96
N PHE A 247 11.44 2.88 3.32
CA PHE A 247 11.34 3.38 4.69
C PHE A 247 10.32 4.52 4.74
N ASP A 248 9.81 4.80 5.93
CA ASP A 248 8.79 5.83 6.12
C ASP A 248 9.33 7.21 5.73
N GLY A 249 8.63 7.89 4.86
CA GLY A 249 9.00 9.20 4.31
C GLY A 249 9.87 9.15 3.05
N MET A 250 10.24 7.96 2.54
CA MET A 250 10.96 7.82 1.27
C MET A 250 10.14 8.39 0.12
N GLU A 251 10.78 9.17 -0.76
CA GLU A 251 10.19 9.66 -2.02
C GLU A 251 10.87 8.99 -3.21
N ILE A 252 10.06 8.51 -4.15
CA ILE A 252 10.47 7.84 -5.38
C ILE A 252 9.93 8.65 -6.55
N GLU A 253 10.81 9.17 -7.40
CA GLU A 253 10.44 9.91 -8.61
C GLU A 253 10.72 9.07 -9.86
N PHE A 254 9.79 9.09 -10.83
CA PHE A 254 9.91 8.29 -12.06
C PHE A 254 9.06 8.83 -13.22
#